data_70a4b16e97a256208810950c593fec5d
#
_entry.id   70a4b16e97a256208810950c593fec5d
#
_cell.length_a   1.000
_cell.length_b   1.000
_cell.length_c   1.000
_cell.angle_alpha   90.00
_cell.angle_beta   90.00
_cell.angle_gamma   90.00
#
_symmetry.space_group_name_H-M   'P 1'
#
loop_
_entity.id
_entity.type
_entity.pdbx_description
1 polymer ?
#
loop_
_entity_poly.entity_id
_entity_poly.type
_entity_poly.pdbx_seq_one_letter_code
_entity_poly.pdbx_strand_id
1 'polypeptide(L)'
;PPETLFSGMIEKISNLLNSLKNKSPWFCYIHLFDLHPLKEGRIPKNINEFESEKFGDSLYSKTVSSIDHGLKKILENIDLKNTILVITADHGDKIPYGEKFSFQFEPELKTATSLGRTILPKSTHKVTGKILGQIKKGIGKRKSEYYNQNLTPYQKRSREPYFTLSLHDEILHVPFFINNTDLPKKIISNQISNLDI
;
A
#
# COMPACT_ATOMS: atom_id res chain seq x y z
N PRO A 1 4.42 -6.30 -14.05
CA PRO A 1 4.16 -5.80 -12.72
C PRO A 1 4.82 -6.75 -11.71
N PRO A 2 5.33 -6.22 -10.57
CA PRO A 2 5.91 -7.06 -9.55
C PRO A 2 4.88 -8.11 -9.08
N GLU A 3 5.36 -9.30 -8.75
CA GLU A 3 4.52 -10.34 -8.19
C GLU A 3 4.11 -9.96 -6.76
N THR A 4 2.88 -10.28 -6.39
CA THR A 4 2.35 -10.11 -5.04
C THR A 4 2.31 -11.47 -4.33
N LEU A 5 2.13 -11.49 -3.02
CA LEU A 5 2.05 -12.73 -2.24
C LEU A 5 1.08 -13.73 -2.86
N PHE A 6 -0.10 -13.28 -3.25
CA PHE A 6 -1.15 -14.13 -3.80
C PHE A 6 -1.11 -14.31 -5.33
N SER A 7 -0.07 -13.84 -5.99
CA SER A 7 0.19 -14.12 -7.41
C SER A 7 1.25 -15.22 -7.62
N GLY A 8 1.52 -16.03 -6.59
CA GLY A 8 2.47 -17.14 -6.62
C GLY A 8 3.76 -16.91 -5.82
N MET A 9 3.94 -15.73 -5.21
CA MET A 9 5.14 -15.42 -4.45
C MET A 9 5.24 -16.27 -3.17
N ILE A 10 4.11 -16.57 -2.49
CA ILE A 10 4.10 -17.43 -1.30
C ILE A 10 4.76 -18.78 -1.61
N GLU A 11 4.37 -19.42 -2.71
CA GLU A 11 4.92 -20.72 -3.10
C GLU A 11 6.42 -20.62 -3.41
N LYS A 12 6.82 -19.59 -4.16
CA LYS A 12 8.24 -19.36 -4.49
C LYS A 12 9.10 -19.16 -3.25
N ILE A 13 8.63 -18.34 -2.29
CA ILE A 13 9.33 -18.09 -1.02
C ILE A 13 9.38 -19.37 -0.19
N SER A 14 8.27 -20.10 -0.07
CA SER A 14 8.21 -21.36 0.67
C SER A 14 9.19 -22.40 0.09
N ASN A 15 9.26 -22.53 -1.24
CA ASN A 15 10.19 -23.42 -1.90
C ASN A 15 11.67 -23.01 -1.66
N LEU A 16 11.95 -21.70 -1.72
CA LEU A 16 13.27 -21.17 -1.39
C LEU A 16 13.65 -21.51 0.06
N LEU A 17 12.80 -21.18 1.03
CA LEU A 17 13.06 -21.45 2.45
C LEU A 17 13.25 -22.94 2.72
N ASN A 18 12.43 -23.80 2.11
CA ASN A 18 12.61 -25.24 2.21
C ASN A 18 13.97 -25.71 1.66
N SER A 19 14.47 -25.09 0.59
CA SER A 19 15.80 -25.40 0.04
C SER A 19 16.95 -24.96 0.96
N LEU A 20 16.69 -24.04 1.88
CA LEU A 20 17.66 -23.50 2.82
C LEU A 20 17.70 -24.25 4.18
N LYS A 21 16.72 -25.10 4.47
CA LYS A 21 16.59 -25.79 5.78
C LYS A 21 17.86 -26.53 6.22
N ASN A 22 18.62 -27.09 5.27
CA ASN A 22 19.86 -27.84 5.54
C ASN A 22 21.13 -27.04 5.20
N LYS A 23 21.00 -25.77 4.96
CA LYS A 23 22.11 -24.86 4.65
C LYS A 23 22.23 -23.83 5.77
N SER A 24 23.40 -23.75 6.40
CA SER A 24 23.64 -22.76 7.47
C SER A 24 25.08 -22.28 7.39
N PRO A 25 25.35 -21.01 7.61
CA PRO A 25 24.38 -19.92 7.79
C PRO A 25 23.74 -19.47 6.46
N TRP A 26 22.55 -18.86 6.51
CA TRP A 26 21.91 -18.21 5.35
C TRP A 26 21.31 -16.86 5.75
N PHE A 27 21.17 -15.99 4.76
CA PHE A 27 20.45 -14.73 4.85
C PHE A 27 19.45 -14.65 3.71
N CYS A 28 18.21 -14.26 4.01
CA CYS A 28 17.16 -14.10 3.02
C CYS A 28 16.47 -12.75 3.21
N TYR A 29 16.49 -11.92 2.18
CA TYR A 29 15.76 -10.67 2.13
C TYR A 29 14.56 -10.82 1.19
N ILE A 30 13.37 -10.45 1.68
CA ILE A 30 12.12 -10.54 0.94
C ILE A 30 11.48 -9.14 0.94
N HIS A 31 11.26 -8.58 -0.23
CA HIS A 31 10.57 -7.31 -0.39
C HIS A 31 9.16 -7.53 -0.94
N LEU A 32 8.14 -7.19 -0.14
CA LEU A 32 6.73 -7.36 -0.49
C LEU A 32 6.19 -6.06 -1.10
N PHE A 33 5.60 -6.16 -2.29
CA PHE A 33 5.01 -5.03 -3.02
C PHE A 33 3.47 -5.00 -2.96
N ASP A 34 2.86 -5.75 -2.07
CA ASP A 34 1.40 -5.98 -2.05
C ASP A 34 0.58 -4.72 -1.79
N LEU A 35 1.11 -3.75 -1.07
CA LEU A 35 0.45 -2.46 -0.84
C LEU A 35 0.60 -1.47 -2.01
N HIS A 36 1.67 -1.58 -2.78
CA HIS A 36 1.95 -0.65 -3.87
C HIS A 36 0.86 -0.61 -4.96
N PRO A 37 0.26 -1.73 -5.40
CA PRO A 37 -0.81 -1.73 -6.39
C PRO A 37 -2.05 -0.94 -5.99
N LEU A 38 -2.32 -0.77 -4.69
CA LEU A 38 -3.45 0.02 -4.20
C LEU A 38 -3.35 1.49 -4.64
N LYS A 39 -2.15 2.05 -4.70
CA LYS A 39 -1.89 3.43 -5.17
C LYS A 39 -2.26 3.62 -6.64
N GLU A 40 -2.25 2.54 -7.41
CA GLU A 40 -2.65 2.51 -8.81
C GLU A 40 -4.13 2.13 -9.01
N GLY A 41 -4.89 2.02 -7.91
CA GLY A 41 -6.29 1.59 -7.93
C GLY A 41 -6.48 0.11 -8.28
N ARG A 42 -5.43 -0.71 -8.13
CA ARG A 42 -5.51 -2.15 -8.36
C ARG A 42 -5.87 -2.87 -7.06
N ILE A 43 -6.91 -3.68 -7.12
CA ILE A 43 -7.41 -4.46 -5.98
C ILE A 43 -6.73 -5.83 -5.98
N PRO A 44 -6.19 -6.31 -4.84
CA PRO A 44 -5.64 -7.66 -4.73
C PRO A 44 -6.68 -8.73 -5.08
N LYS A 45 -6.27 -9.78 -5.77
CA LYS A 45 -7.18 -10.84 -6.26
C LYS A 45 -7.94 -11.57 -5.16
N ASN A 46 -7.32 -11.71 -4.00
CA ASN A 46 -7.87 -12.44 -2.86
C ASN A 46 -8.60 -11.55 -1.86
N ILE A 47 -8.81 -10.26 -2.15
CA ILE A 47 -9.38 -9.30 -1.20
C ILE A 47 -10.79 -9.70 -0.72
N ASN A 48 -11.55 -10.41 -1.56
CA ASN A 48 -12.90 -10.89 -1.22
C ASN A 48 -12.90 -11.84 -0.01
N GLU A 49 -11.79 -12.53 0.28
CA GLU A 49 -11.65 -13.37 1.47
C GLU A 49 -11.56 -12.52 2.76
N PHE A 50 -11.29 -11.22 2.61
CA PHE A 50 -11.08 -10.26 3.70
C PHE A 50 -12.15 -9.16 3.72
N GLU A 51 -13.35 -9.41 3.23
CA GLU A 51 -14.43 -8.41 3.21
C GLU A 51 -15.04 -8.13 4.58
N SER A 52 -14.97 -9.08 5.53
CA SER A 52 -15.50 -8.92 6.88
C SER A 52 -14.83 -7.74 7.61
N GLU A 53 -15.61 -7.00 8.40
CA GLU A 53 -15.13 -5.87 9.23
C GLU A 53 -14.02 -6.25 10.22
N LYS A 54 -13.92 -7.53 10.61
CA LYS A 54 -12.82 -8.02 11.45
C LYS A 54 -11.43 -7.84 10.84
N PHE A 55 -11.36 -7.68 9.51
CA PHE A 55 -10.13 -7.45 8.77
C PHE A 55 -9.83 -5.98 8.51
N GLY A 56 -10.65 -5.09 9.08
CA GLY A 56 -10.55 -3.66 8.93
C GLY A 56 -11.67 -3.06 8.09
N ASP A 57 -11.83 -1.77 8.18
CA ASP A 57 -12.90 -0.97 7.57
C ASP A 57 -12.53 -0.43 6.18
N SER A 58 -11.26 -0.50 5.83
CA SER A 58 -10.71 0.07 4.60
C SER A 58 -10.08 -0.99 3.69
N LEU A 59 -9.97 -0.69 2.40
CA LEU A 59 -9.26 -1.55 1.45
C LEU A 59 -7.79 -1.73 1.86
N TYR A 60 -7.18 -0.68 2.42
CA TYR A 60 -5.82 -0.73 2.94
C TYR A 60 -5.72 -1.74 4.10
N SER A 61 -6.57 -1.59 5.13
CA SER A 61 -6.59 -2.49 6.30
C SER A 61 -6.81 -3.95 5.88
N LYS A 62 -7.74 -4.18 4.97
CA LYS A 62 -8.04 -5.52 4.43
C LYS A 62 -6.84 -6.10 3.67
N THR A 63 -6.11 -5.27 2.92
CA THR A 63 -4.90 -5.70 2.23
C THR A 63 -3.78 -6.03 3.21
N VAL A 64 -3.60 -5.24 4.27
CA VAL A 64 -2.65 -5.57 5.36
C VAL A 64 -3.01 -6.89 6.02
N SER A 65 -4.30 -7.14 6.30
CA SER A 65 -4.77 -8.42 6.85
C SER A 65 -4.50 -9.60 5.89
N SER A 66 -4.63 -9.36 4.59
CA SER A 66 -4.27 -10.33 3.56
C SER A 66 -2.77 -10.66 3.56
N ILE A 67 -1.92 -9.63 3.68
CA ILE A 67 -0.46 -9.79 3.79
C ILE A 67 -0.12 -10.60 5.04
N ASP A 68 -0.70 -10.27 6.19
CA ASP A 68 -0.50 -11.00 7.45
C ASP A 68 -0.83 -12.50 7.28
N HIS A 69 -1.97 -12.80 6.66
CA HIS A 69 -2.34 -14.18 6.34
C HIS A 69 -1.33 -14.88 5.41
N GLY A 70 -0.80 -14.17 4.42
CA GLY A 70 0.25 -14.69 3.54
C GLY A 70 1.56 -14.93 4.26
N LEU A 71 1.97 -14.00 5.13
CA LEU A 71 3.16 -14.13 5.99
C LEU A 71 3.07 -15.35 6.90
N LYS A 72 1.91 -15.64 7.49
CA LYS A 72 1.71 -16.86 8.29
C LYS A 72 2.14 -18.11 7.52
N LYS A 73 1.71 -18.26 6.27
CA LYS A 73 2.08 -19.42 5.42
C LYS A 73 3.59 -19.50 5.14
N ILE A 74 4.25 -18.36 5.01
CA ILE A 74 5.71 -18.28 4.83
C ILE A 74 6.40 -18.70 6.11
N LEU A 75 5.96 -18.20 7.27
CA LEU A 75 6.56 -18.44 8.57
C LEU A 75 6.46 -19.92 8.99
N GLU A 76 5.48 -20.67 8.50
CA GLU A 76 5.37 -22.12 8.71
C GLU A 76 6.58 -22.90 8.15
N ASN A 77 7.35 -22.28 7.25
CA ASN A 77 8.56 -22.87 6.65
C ASN A 77 9.86 -22.45 7.35
N ILE A 78 9.80 -21.63 8.40
CA ILE A 78 10.95 -21.08 9.11
C ILE A 78 11.04 -21.70 10.53
N ASP A 79 12.21 -22.21 10.88
CA ASP A 79 12.50 -22.57 12.28
C ASP A 79 12.84 -21.30 13.07
N LEU A 80 11.82 -20.70 13.68
CA LEU A 80 11.97 -19.47 14.46
C LEU A 80 12.82 -19.64 15.74
N LYS A 81 13.17 -20.87 16.14
CA LYS A 81 14.10 -21.09 17.26
C LYS A 81 15.55 -20.84 16.85
N ASN A 82 15.87 -21.11 15.60
CA ASN A 82 17.22 -20.99 15.06
C ASN A 82 17.35 -19.89 13.99
N THR A 83 16.32 -19.04 13.86
CA THR A 83 16.28 -17.96 12.85
C THR A 83 15.91 -16.65 13.49
N ILE A 84 16.70 -15.62 13.22
CA ILE A 84 16.30 -14.24 13.52
C ILE A 84 15.38 -13.77 12.41
N LEU A 85 14.14 -13.41 12.77
CA LEU A 85 13.18 -12.83 11.86
C LEU A 85 13.07 -11.34 12.13
N VAL A 86 13.26 -10.53 11.09
CA VAL A 86 13.01 -9.08 11.12
C VAL A 86 11.91 -8.74 10.13
N ILE A 87 10.91 -7.98 10.57
CA ILE A 87 9.86 -7.42 9.71
C ILE A 87 9.87 -5.91 9.90
N THR A 88 10.01 -5.20 8.80
CA THR A 88 10.00 -3.73 8.78
C THR A 88 9.45 -3.23 7.43
N ALA A 89 9.43 -1.92 7.22
CA ALA A 89 9.12 -1.31 5.94
C ALA A 89 10.23 -0.33 5.55
N ASP A 90 10.37 -0.07 4.25
CA ASP A 90 11.30 0.92 3.69
C ASP A 90 10.85 2.35 3.97
N HIS A 91 9.54 2.59 3.95
CA HIS A 91 8.89 3.85 4.33
C HIS A 91 7.43 3.61 4.74
N GLY A 92 6.84 4.58 5.38
CA GLY A 92 5.41 4.62 5.65
C GLY A 92 4.60 5.03 4.42
N ASP A 93 3.29 5.23 4.61
CA ASP A 93 2.41 5.59 3.50
C ASP A 93 1.38 6.65 3.90
N LYS A 94 0.98 7.47 2.93
CA LYS A 94 -0.15 8.38 3.06
C LYS A 94 -1.43 7.60 2.80
N ILE A 95 -2.09 7.15 3.87
CA ILE A 95 -3.38 6.47 3.78
C ILE A 95 -4.48 7.52 3.71
N PRO A 96 -5.20 7.66 2.59
CA PRO A 96 -6.20 8.70 2.44
C PRO A 96 -7.34 8.57 3.45
N TYR A 97 -7.58 9.62 4.21
CA TYR A 97 -8.74 9.68 5.09
C TYR A 97 -10.03 9.73 4.28
N GLY A 98 -10.96 8.83 4.57
CA GLY A 98 -12.22 8.69 3.84
C GLY A 98 -12.04 8.02 2.47
N GLU A 99 -11.62 6.78 2.45
CA GLU A 99 -11.27 5.94 1.28
C GLU A 99 -12.24 5.97 0.11
N LYS A 100 -13.54 6.12 0.35
CA LYS A 100 -14.54 6.27 -0.72
C LYS A 100 -14.21 7.38 -1.71
N PHE A 101 -13.23 8.21 -1.37
CA PHE A 101 -12.89 9.43 -2.10
C PHE A 101 -11.73 9.30 -3.07
N SER A 102 -10.70 8.51 -2.75
CA SER A 102 -9.45 8.47 -3.52
C SER A 102 -9.47 7.46 -4.66
N PHE A 103 -10.11 6.32 -4.47
CA PHE A 103 -10.12 5.23 -5.46
C PHE A 103 -11.30 5.28 -6.44
N GLN A 104 -12.42 5.93 -6.10
CA GLN A 104 -13.61 5.97 -6.96
C GLN A 104 -13.58 7.06 -8.04
N PHE A 105 -12.74 8.09 -7.90
CA PHE A 105 -12.76 9.23 -8.84
C PHE A 105 -12.00 9.01 -10.14
N GLU A 106 -10.96 8.18 -10.14
CA GLU A 106 -10.18 7.94 -11.36
C GLU A 106 -10.92 7.12 -12.43
N PRO A 107 -11.69 6.06 -12.09
CA PRO A 107 -12.42 5.28 -13.09
C PRO A 107 -13.52 6.08 -13.79
N GLU A 108 -14.37 6.81 -13.04
CA GLU A 108 -15.45 7.63 -13.62
C GLU A 108 -14.92 8.74 -14.52
N LEU A 109 -13.80 9.32 -14.14
CA LEU A 109 -13.15 10.38 -14.87
C LEU A 109 -12.45 9.89 -16.13
N LYS A 110 -11.87 8.69 -16.11
CA LYS A 110 -11.30 8.01 -17.28
C LYS A 110 -12.41 7.64 -18.28
N THR A 111 -13.55 7.17 -17.79
CA THR A 111 -14.71 6.81 -18.60
C THR A 111 -15.32 8.04 -19.28
N ALA A 112 -15.51 9.15 -18.58
CA ALA A 112 -16.03 10.39 -19.16
C ALA A 112 -15.09 10.99 -20.22
N THR A 113 -13.77 10.89 -20.03
CA THR A 113 -12.78 11.35 -21.03
C THR A 113 -12.68 10.41 -22.23
N SER A 114 -12.88 9.11 -22.05
CA SER A 114 -12.89 8.15 -23.18
C SER A 114 -14.15 8.34 -24.05
N LEU A 115 -15.32 8.49 -23.43
CA LEU A 115 -16.56 8.79 -24.13
C LEU A 115 -16.49 10.12 -24.91
N GLY A 116 -15.94 11.18 -24.31
CA GLY A 116 -15.76 12.47 -25.00
C GLY A 116 -14.82 12.37 -26.21
N ARG A 117 -13.78 11.52 -26.17
CA ARG A 117 -12.89 11.27 -27.31
C ARG A 117 -13.55 10.47 -28.44
N THR A 118 -14.54 9.65 -28.13
CA THR A 118 -15.24 8.82 -29.11
C THR A 118 -16.29 9.63 -29.88
N ILE A 119 -16.88 10.67 -29.26
CA ILE A 119 -18.00 11.43 -29.82
C ILE A 119 -17.53 12.68 -30.58
N LEU A 120 -16.37 13.25 -30.27
CA LEU A 120 -15.89 14.49 -30.83
C LEU A 120 -14.89 14.30 -32.01
N PRO A 121 -14.95 15.12 -33.09
CA PRO A 121 -13.98 15.06 -34.18
C PRO A 121 -12.54 15.25 -33.69
N LYS A 122 -11.59 14.54 -34.31
CA LYS A 122 -10.16 14.58 -33.93
C LYS A 122 -9.55 15.99 -33.96
N SER A 123 -10.03 16.86 -34.83
CA SER A 123 -9.57 18.26 -34.96
C SER A 123 -9.86 19.12 -33.74
N THR A 124 -10.88 18.79 -32.93
CA THR A 124 -11.29 19.57 -31.77
C THR A 124 -10.65 19.07 -30.45
N HIS A 125 -9.97 17.94 -30.47
CA HIS A 125 -9.45 17.29 -29.26
C HIS A 125 -8.42 18.12 -28.48
N LYS A 126 -7.63 18.97 -29.18
CA LYS A 126 -6.63 19.84 -28.51
C LYS A 126 -7.27 20.99 -27.72
N VAL A 127 -8.31 21.59 -28.27
CA VAL A 127 -8.98 22.75 -27.64
C VAL A 127 -9.93 22.27 -26.53
N THR A 128 -10.76 21.27 -26.84
CA THR A 128 -11.68 20.68 -25.85
C THR A 128 -10.95 20.01 -24.71
N GLY A 129 -9.80 19.39 -24.97
CA GLY A 129 -8.96 18.80 -23.91
C GLY A 129 -8.42 19.84 -22.91
N LYS A 130 -8.01 21.03 -23.38
CA LYS A 130 -7.57 22.13 -22.50
C LYS A 130 -8.73 22.69 -21.66
N ILE A 131 -9.88 22.95 -22.28
CA ILE A 131 -11.07 23.49 -21.58
C ILE A 131 -11.60 22.48 -20.57
N LEU A 132 -11.77 21.22 -20.96
CA LEU A 132 -12.19 20.15 -20.05
C LEU A 132 -11.18 19.96 -18.91
N GLY A 133 -9.88 20.09 -19.18
CA GLY A 133 -8.83 20.02 -18.17
C GLY A 133 -8.92 21.15 -17.13
N GLN A 134 -9.24 22.37 -17.57
CA GLN A 134 -9.42 23.53 -16.68
C GLN A 134 -10.71 23.41 -15.85
N ILE A 135 -11.82 23.01 -16.47
CA ILE A 135 -13.09 22.76 -15.77
C ILE A 135 -12.90 21.66 -14.73
N LYS A 136 -12.21 20.59 -15.10
CA LYS A 136 -11.87 19.47 -14.23
C LYS A 136 -11.05 19.91 -13.02
N LYS A 137 -10.01 20.71 -13.23
CA LYS A 137 -9.19 21.30 -12.15
C LYS A 137 -10.03 22.20 -11.24
N GLY A 138 -10.91 23.03 -11.80
CA GLY A 138 -11.79 23.92 -11.01
C GLY A 138 -12.80 23.16 -10.16
N ILE A 139 -13.47 22.17 -10.72
CA ILE A 139 -14.43 21.32 -10.00
C ILE A 139 -13.72 20.50 -8.93
N GLY A 140 -12.57 19.87 -9.29
CA GLY A 140 -11.75 19.10 -8.36
C GLY A 140 -11.27 19.94 -7.18
N LYS A 141 -10.82 21.18 -7.43
CA LYS A 141 -10.37 22.11 -6.39
C LYS A 141 -11.51 22.49 -5.43
N ARG A 142 -12.68 22.94 -5.94
CA ARG A 142 -13.83 23.28 -5.11
C ARG A 142 -14.34 22.11 -4.29
N LYS A 143 -14.39 20.93 -4.89
CA LYS A 143 -14.82 19.70 -4.23
C LYS A 143 -13.82 19.29 -3.14
N SER A 144 -12.53 19.38 -3.42
CA SER A 144 -11.46 19.15 -2.44
C SER A 144 -11.54 20.14 -1.28
N GLU A 145 -11.73 21.44 -1.55
CA GLU A 145 -11.87 22.48 -0.53
C GLU A 145 -13.07 22.20 0.37
N TYR A 146 -14.24 21.88 -0.20
CA TYR A 146 -15.44 21.55 0.56
C TYR A 146 -15.22 20.37 1.52
N TYR A 147 -14.63 19.29 1.02
CA TYR A 147 -14.40 18.10 1.85
C TYR A 147 -13.23 18.26 2.83
N ASN A 148 -12.33 19.20 2.58
CA ASN A 148 -11.20 19.45 3.47
C ASN A 148 -11.53 20.45 4.58
N GLN A 149 -12.70 21.11 4.57
CA GLN A 149 -13.04 22.15 5.54
C GLN A 149 -12.95 21.66 7.00
N ASN A 150 -13.40 20.42 7.26
CA ASN A 150 -13.46 19.84 8.60
C ASN A 150 -12.34 18.85 8.90
N LEU A 151 -11.32 18.77 8.04
CA LEU A 151 -10.21 17.83 8.23
C LEU A 151 -9.07 18.46 9.03
N THR A 152 -8.46 17.66 9.89
CA THR A 152 -7.22 18.03 10.57
C THR A 152 -6.08 18.20 9.56
N PRO A 153 -4.98 18.90 9.91
CA PRO A 153 -3.80 18.99 9.06
C PRO A 153 -3.27 17.63 8.59
N TYR A 154 -3.24 16.64 9.48
CA TYR A 154 -2.86 15.26 9.17
C TYR A 154 -3.76 14.65 8.09
N GLN A 155 -5.08 14.71 8.28
CA GLN A 155 -6.04 14.17 7.31
C GLN A 155 -5.95 14.87 5.95
N LYS A 156 -5.65 16.17 5.92
CA LYS A 156 -5.41 16.92 4.67
C LYS A 156 -4.16 16.39 3.95
N ARG A 157 -3.05 16.21 4.70
CA ARG A 157 -1.80 15.66 4.14
C ARG A 157 -1.98 14.24 3.58
N SER A 158 -2.80 13.41 4.21
CA SER A 158 -3.06 12.05 3.73
C SER A 158 -3.70 12.01 2.34
N ARG A 159 -4.34 13.10 1.91
CA ARG A 159 -4.99 13.26 0.60
C ARG A 159 -4.13 13.94 -0.47
N GLU A 160 -2.93 14.38 -0.11
CA GLU A 160 -2.02 14.97 -1.08
C GLU A 160 -1.56 13.93 -2.10
N PRO A 161 -1.26 14.35 -3.34
CA PRO A 161 -0.72 13.44 -4.33
C PRO A 161 0.52 12.72 -3.80
N TYR A 162 0.62 11.44 -4.11
CA TYR A 162 1.71 10.58 -3.65
C TYR A 162 3.12 11.12 -3.97
N PHE A 163 3.25 11.87 -5.06
CA PHE A 163 4.52 12.45 -5.51
C PHE A 163 5.02 13.61 -4.64
N THR A 164 4.22 14.07 -3.67
CA THR A 164 4.68 15.11 -2.74
C THR A 164 5.65 14.47 -1.75
N LEU A 165 6.94 14.64 -2.00
CA LEU A 165 7.98 14.24 -1.06
C LEU A 165 7.76 14.98 0.26
N SER A 166 7.66 14.25 1.34
CA SER A 166 7.51 14.81 2.69
C SER A 166 8.29 13.96 3.69
N LEU A 167 8.81 14.63 4.71
CA LEU A 167 9.48 14.01 5.85
C LEU A 167 8.56 14.00 7.08
N HIS A 168 7.26 13.81 6.85
CA HIS A 168 6.30 13.68 7.92
C HIS A 168 6.30 12.26 8.50
N ASP A 169 5.86 12.13 9.74
CA ASP A 169 5.84 10.85 10.47
C ASP A 169 5.11 9.74 9.71
N GLU A 170 4.07 10.09 8.93
CA GLU A 170 3.33 9.13 8.10
C GLU A 170 4.22 8.38 7.09
N ILE A 171 5.35 8.99 6.72
CA ILE A 171 6.30 8.40 5.78
C ILE A 171 7.53 7.84 6.49
N LEU A 172 7.98 8.49 7.57
CA LEU A 172 9.20 8.11 8.26
C LEU A 172 8.99 7.04 9.32
N HIS A 173 7.79 7.00 9.93
CA HIS A 173 7.49 6.07 11.00
C HIS A 173 7.04 4.72 10.42
N VAL A 174 7.92 3.75 10.48
CA VAL A 174 7.69 2.38 9.98
C VAL A 174 7.58 1.39 11.14
N PRO A 175 6.82 0.31 10.98
CA PRO A 175 6.80 -0.77 11.96
C PRO A 175 8.16 -1.48 11.99
N PHE A 176 8.58 -1.90 13.16
CA PHE A 176 9.74 -2.74 13.34
C PHE A 176 9.41 -3.88 14.29
N PHE A 177 9.63 -5.09 13.84
CA PHE A 177 9.45 -6.31 14.62
C PHE A 177 10.68 -7.19 14.45
N ILE A 178 11.20 -7.69 15.57
CA ILE A 178 12.27 -8.66 15.60
C ILE A 178 11.87 -9.84 16.48
N ASN A 179 12.07 -11.05 15.98
CA ASN A 179 11.93 -12.29 16.76
C ASN A 179 13.25 -13.02 16.83
N ASN A 180 13.67 -13.31 18.07
CA ASN A 180 14.81 -14.15 18.38
C ASN A 180 14.54 -14.83 19.73
N THR A 181 14.95 -16.08 19.89
CA THR A 181 14.78 -16.82 21.15
C THR A 181 15.45 -16.16 22.34
N ASP A 182 16.55 -15.45 22.13
CA ASP A 182 17.34 -14.81 23.18
C ASP A 182 16.80 -13.43 23.58
N LEU A 183 15.81 -12.92 22.85
CA LEU A 183 15.22 -11.61 23.15
C LEU A 183 13.95 -11.76 24.01
N PRO A 184 13.82 -10.97 25.08
CA PRO A 184 12.60 -10.95 25.88
C PRO A 184 11.44 -10.35 25.07
N LYS A 185 10.23 -10.86 25.31
CA LYS A 185 9.01 -10.23 24.76
C LYS A 185 8.85 -8.84 25.38
N LYS A 186 9.11 -7.80 24.58
CA LYS A 186 9.06 -6.41 25.03
C LYS A 186 8.60 -5.49 23.90
N ILE A 187 7.78 -4.51 24.25
CA ILE A 187 7.49 -3.36 23.38
C ILE A 187 8.48 -2.26 23.76
N ILE A 188 9.21 -1.76 22.78
CA ILE A 188 10.14 -0.64 22.93
C ILE A 188 9.49 0.59 22.33
N SER A 189 9.25 1.60 23.13
CA SER A 189 8.66 2.88 22.72
C SER A 189 9.70 3.93 22.28
N ASN A 190 10.98 3.63 22.49
CA ASN A 190 12.05 4.51 22.04
C ASN A 190 12.14 4.48 20.52
N GLN A 191 12.35 5.64 19.93
CA GLN A 191 12.59 5.74 18.50
C GLN A 191 13.94 5.12 18.15
N ILE A 192 13.93 4.29 17.09
CA ILE A 192 15.13 3.69 16.50
C ILE A 192 15.17 3.99 15.01
N SER A 193 16.33 3.86 14.41
CA SER A 193 16.51 3.98 12.96
C SER A 193 16.72 2.61 12.33
N ASN A 194 16.31 2.45 11.06
CA ASN A 194 16.67 1.25 10.29
C ASN A 194 18.20 1.08 10.10
N LEU A 195 18.98 2.10 10.43
CA LEU A 195 20.45 2.02 10.43
C LEU A 195 21.00 1.35 11.71
N ASP A 196 20.17 1.19 12.74
CA ASP A 196 20.54 0.56 14.01
C ASP A 196 20.35 -0.96 14.00
N ILE A 197 19.91 -1.51 12.85
CA ILE A 197 19.66 -2.93 12.61
C ILE A 197 20.85 -3.53 11.86
#